data_8c84cb2b3b4c8ac9baaf086b2edd1803
#
_entry.id   8c84cb2b3b4c8ac9baaf086b2edd1803
#
_cell.length_a   1.000
_cell.length_b   1.000
_cell.length_c   1.000
_cell.angle_alpha   90.00
_cell.angle_beta   90.00
_cell.angle_gamma   90.00
#
_symmetry.space_group_name_H-M   'P 1'
#
loop_
_entity.id
_entity.type
_entity.pdbx_description
1 polymer ?
#
loop_
_entity_poly.entity_id
_entity_poly.type
_entity_poly.pdbx_seq_one_letter_code
_entity_poly.pdbx_strand_id
1 'polypeptide(L)'
;MATAGHNLSDFNPEELPKATGMRIACVVSEWNSEITNALYQGARDILMACGAAGHDVTQVKVPGAVEITYAAKKLCESEKYDAIIAIGTVIQGETKHFDFVCQSVTHGVTELNLQFDTPVIFCVLTDNTIEQSRARAGGIHGNKGTEAGVAALKMAGLRKILG
;
A
#
# COMPACT_ATOMS: atom_id res chain seq x y z
N MET A 1 -8.47 8.59 -1.59
CA MET A 1 -8.93 9.91 -2.07
C MET A 1 -8.37 10.96 -1.13
N ALA A 2 -7.62 11.94 -1.64
CA ALA A 2 -7.16 13.04 -0.81
C ALA A 2 -8.29 14.05 -0.68
N THR A 3 -8.89 14.15 0.48
CA THR A 3 -9.83 15.23 0.81
C THR A 3 -9.01 16.43 1.32
N ALA A 4 -9.25 17.61 0.78
CA ALA A 4 -8.58 18.82 1.25
C ALA A 4 -8.81 18.98 2.77
N GLY A 5 -7.72 19.16 3.53
CA GLY A 5 -7.77 19.34 4.98
C GLY A 5 -7.77 18.06 5.82
N HIS A 6 -7.67 16.86 5.24
CA HIS A 6 -7.53 15.61 6.00
C HIS A 6 -6.07 15.14 6.01
N ASN A 7 -5.54 14.87 7.20
CA ASN A 7 -4.19 14.32 7.38
C ASN A 7 -4.25 12.79 7.18
N LEU A 8 -3.46 12.26 6.26
CA LEU A 8 -3.40 10.83 5.91
C LEU A 8 -2.84 9.93 7.03
N SER A 9 -2.29 10.53 8.09
CA SER A 9 -1.74 9.82 9.25
C SER A 9 -2.62 9.93 10.51
N ASP A 10 -3.76 10.63 10.42
CA ASP A 10 -4.62 10.89 11.57
C ASP A 10 -5.58 9.72 11.84
N PHE A 11 -5.07 8.69 12.52
CA PHE A 11 -5.82 7.51 12.93
C PHE A 11 -5.55 7.16 14.39
N ASN A 12 -6.60 6.76 15.11
CA ASN A 12 -6.49 6.22 16.47
C ASN A 12 -6.33 4.69 16.41
N PRO A 13 -5.15 4.09 16.76
CA PRO A 13 -4.94 2.64 16.73
C PRO A 13 -5.90 1.84 17.62
N GLU A 14 -6.47 2.47 18.66
CA GLU A 14 -7.43 1.79 19.56
C GLU A 14 -8.78 1.53 18.90
N GLU A 15 -9.13 2.33 17.90
CA GLU A 15 -10.38 2.21 17.13
C GLU A 15 -10.24 1.31 15.89
N LEU A 16 -9.03 0.84 15.61
CA LEU A 16 -8.75 0.00 14.46
C LEU A 16 -8.79 -1.50 14.81
N PRO A 17 -9.03 -2.39 13.84
CA PRO A 17 -8.90 -3.82 14.03
C PRO A 17 -7.49 -4.17 14.54
N LYS A 18 -7.40 -5.10 15.49
CA LYS A 18 -6.11 -5.56 15.99
C LYS A 18 -5.40 -6.42 14.93
N ALA A 19 -4.13 -6.13 14.73
CA ALA A 19 -3.27 -6.83 13.78
C ALA A 19 -2.62 -8.11 14.35
N THR A 20 -2.88 -8.45 15.61
CA THR A 20 -2.28 -9.60 16.29
C THR A 20 -2.55 -10.88 15.50
N GLY A 21 -1.49 -11.56 15.07
CA GLY A 21 -1.56 -12.79 14.28
C GLY A 21 -1.95 -12.58 12.80
N MET A 22 -2.16 -11.35 12.35
CA MET A 22 -2.34 -11.04 10.91
C MET A 22 -0.98 -10.97 10.22
N ARG A 23 -0.86 -11.62 9.08
CA ARG A 23 0.32 -11.55 8.22
C ARG A 23 0.03 -10.62 7.04
N ILE A 24 0.78 -9.53 6.94
CA ILE A 24 0.62 -8.51 5.91
C ILE A 24 1.88 -8.44 5.06
N ALA A 25 1.74 -8.52 3.74
CA ALA A 25 2.85 -8.29 2.83
C ALA A 25 2.79 -6.89 2.22
N CYS A 26 3.94 -6.23 2.13
CA CYS A 26 4.11 -4.95 1.44
C CYS A 26 4.99 -5.18 0.21
N VAL A 27 4.44 -5.06 -0.99
CA VAL A 27 5.21 -5.06 -2.24
C VAL A 27 5.64 -3.63 -2.52
N VAL A 28 6.95 -3.38 -2.52
CA VAL A 28 7.52 -2.02 -2.53
C VAL A 28 8.38 -1.83 -3.77
N SER A 29 8.04 -0.85 -4.62
CA SER A 29 8.87 -0.51 -5.78
C SER A 29 10.16 0.21 -5.36
N GLU A 30 11.27 -0.11 -6.06
CA GLU A 30 12.59 0.48 -5.80
C GLU A 30 12.76 1.86 -6.45
N TRP A 31 12.07 2.13 -7.57
CA TRP A 31 12.02 3.47 -8.15
C TRP A 31 11.49 4.49 -7.14
N ASN A 32 12.16 5.65 -7.06
CA ASN A 32 11.86 6.72 -6.10
C ASN A 32 11.87 6.21 -4.65
N SER A 33 12.92 5.49 -4.27
CA SER A 33 13.04 4.79 -2.99
C SER A 33 12.90 5.69 -1.75
N GLU A 34 13.23 6.97 -1.84
CA GLU A 34 12.93 7.96 -0.79
C GLU A 34 11.44 7.96 -0.43
N ILE A 35 10.59 7.98 -1.44
CA ILE A 35 9.14 8.03 -1.28
C ILE A 35 8.57 6.66 -0.87
N THR A 36 8.94 5.62 -1.62
CA THR A 36 8.36 4.29 -1.39
C THR A 36 8.77 3.68 -0.05
N ASN A 37 10.00 3.95 0.43
CA ASN A 37 10.42 3.56 1.77
C ASN A 37 9.67 4.34 2.86
N ALA A 38 9.40 5.64 2.66
CA ALA A 38 8.61 6.42 3.61
C ALA A 38 7.15 5.93 3.68
N LEU A 39 6.55 5.57 2.54
CA LEU A 39 5.23 4.95 2.49
C LEU A 39 5.22 3.59 3.21
N TYR A 40 6.22 2.74 2.94
CA TYR A 40 6.37 1.46 3.63
C TYR A 40 6.49 1.63 5.14
N GLN A 41 7.31 2.59 5.59
CA GLN A 41 7.48 2.87 7.01
C GLN A 41 6.15 3.31 7.65
N GLY A 42 5.39 4.21 7.00
CA GLY A 42 4.07 4.63 7.48
C GLY A 42 3.08 3.46 7.60
N ALA A 43 3.05 2.57 6.62
CA ALA A 43 2.23 1.36 6.67
C ALA A 43 2.66 0.43 7.81
N ARG A 44 3.97 0.18 7.93
CA ARG A 44 4.53 -0.67 8.97
C ARG A 44 4.25 -0.14 10.37
N ASP A 45 4.42 1.15 10.60
CA ASP A 45 4.26 1.77 11.91
C ASP A 45 2.81 1.65 12.42
N ILE A 46 1.81 1.91 11.57
CA ILE A 46 0.40 1.75 11.99
C ILE A 46 0.03 0.28 12.22
N LEU A 47 0.54 -0.66 11.42
CA LEU A 47 0.34 -2.10 11.63
C LEU A 47 0.93 -2.54 12.98
N MET A 48 2.15 -2.10 13.30
CA MET A 48 2.80 -2.37 14.58
C MET A 48 2.04 -1.74 15.76
N ALA A 49 1.59 -0.49 15.61
CA ALA A 49 0.78 0.19 16.62
C ALA A 49 -0.56 -0.53 16.90
N CYS A 50 -1.10 -1.24 15.89
CA CYS A 50 -2.30 -2.08 16.03
C CYS A 50 -1.99 -3.51 16.49
N GLY A 51 -0.73 -3.84 16.82
CA GLY A 51 -0.34 -5.12 17.43
C GLY A 51 0.22 -6.17 16.48
N ALA A 52 0.60 -5.81 15.24
CA ALA A 52 1.35 -6.72 14.37
C ALA A 52 2.75 -7.02 14.96
N ALA A 53 3.18 -8.26 14.90
CA ALA A 53 4.57 -8.59 15.20
C ALA A 53 5.47 -8.22 14.00
N GLY A 54 6.72 -7.82 14.27
CA GLY A 54 7.62 -7.35 13.22
C GLY A 54 7.89 -8.37 12.11
N HIS A 55 7.85 -9.67 12.44
CA HIS A 55 8.02 -10.77 11.49
C HIS A 55 6.75 -11.09 10.68
N ASP A 56 5.58 -10.57 11.08
CA ASP A 56 4.32 -10.71 10.37
C ASP A 56 4.12 -9.64 9.28
N VAL A 57 4.98 -8.60 9.27
CA VAL A 57 4.98 -7.57 8.22
C VAL A 57 6.15 -7.84 7.27
N THR A 58 5.85 -8.50 6.15
CA THR A 58 6.85 -8.89 5.14
C THR A 58 7.03 -7.80 4.10
N GLN A 59 8.28 -7.41 3.82
CA GLN A 59 8.61 -6.53 2.71
C GLN A 59 9.13 -7.32 1.51
N VAL A 60 8.55 -7.10 0.33
CA VAL A 60 9.01 -7.65 -0.95
C VAL A 60 9.36 -6.48 -1.88
N LYS A 61 10.61 -6.38 -2.30
CA LYS A 61 11.06 -5.33 -3.23
C LYS A 61 10.91 -5.76 -4.68
N VAL A 62 10.48 -4.82 -5.52
CA VAL A 62 10.35 -4.99 -6.97
C VAL A 62 10.93 -3.77 -7.71
N PRO A 63 11.41 -3.90 -8.96
CA PRO A 63 12.08 -2.80 -9.66
C PRO A 63 11.23 -1.53 -9.78
N GLY A 64 9.98 -1.65 -10.20
CA GLY A 64 9.10 -0.50 -10.44
C GLY A 64 7.63 -0.79 -10.15
N ALA A 65 6.77 0.19 -10.42
CA ALA A 65 5.34 0.09 -10.15
C ALA A 65 4.64 -1.01 -10.98
N VAL A 66 5.10 -1.27 -12.21
CA VAL A 66 4.52 -2.28 -13.10
C VAL A 66 4.72 -3.69 -12.53
N GLU A 67 5.87 -3.96 -11.94
CA GLU A 67 6.23 -5.28 -11.38
C GLU A 67 5.49 -5.60 -10.08
N ILE A 68 4.86 -4.61 -9.44
CA ILE A 68 4.04 -4.80 -8.23
C ILE A 68 2.95 -5.84 -8.47
N THR A 69 2.27 -5.78 -9.61
CA THR A 69 1.17 -6.71 -9.94
C THR A 69 1.63 -8.17 -9.95
N TYR A 70 2.79 -8.44 -10.56
CA TYR A 70 3.32 -9.81 -10.60
C TYR A 70 3.65 -10.33 -9.20
N ALA A 71 4.36 -9.53 -8.40
CA ALA A 71 4.74 -9.95 -7.05
C ALA A 71 3.50 -10.10 -6.13
N ALA A 72 2.55 -9.17 -6.20
CA ALA A 72 1.30 -9.25 -5.46
C ALA A 72 0.49 -10.50 -5.83
N LYS A 73 0.43 -10.86 -7.14
CA LYS A 73 -0.17 -12.11 -7.59
C LYS A 73 0.45 -13.32 -6.93
N LYS A 74 1.79 -13.42 -6.93
CA LYS A 74 2.51 -14.54 -6.29
C LYS A 74 2.25 -14.64 -4.79
N LEU A 75 2.08 -13.52 -4.12
CA LEU A 75 1.71 -13.49 -2.71
C LEU A 75 0.26 -13.92 -2.48
N CYS A 76 -0.68 -13.52 -3.35
CA CYS A 76 -2.06 -14.02 -3.31
C CYS A 76 -2.11 -15.54 -3.51
N GLU A 77 -1.42 -16.06 -4.53
CA GLU A 77 -1.35 -17.50 -4.82
C GLU A 77 -0.76 -18.32 -3.66
N SER A 78 0.02 -17.72 -2.79
CA SER A 78 0.61 -18.40 -1.64
C SER A 78 -0.38 -18.66 -0.50
N GLU A 79 -1.50 -17.93 -0.45
CA GLU A 79 -2.52 -17.97 0.61
C GLU A 79 -1.97 -17.74 2.04
N LYS A 80 -0.78 -17.14 2.16
CA LYS A 80 -0.08 -16.96 3.45
C LYS A 80 -0.40 -15.63 4.14
N TYR A 81 -1.03 -14.69 3.43
CA TYR A 81 -1.21 -13.33 3.90
C TYR A 81 -2.70 -12.97 4.04
N ASP A 82 -3.00 -12.21 5.08
CA ASP A 82 -4.34 -11.69 5.34
C ASP A 82 -4.67 -10.46 4.47
N ALA A 83 -3.64 -9.69 4.07
CA ALA A 83 -3.74 -8.61 3.10
C ALA A 83 -2.38 -8.33 2.46
N ILE A 84 -2.38 -7.66 1.31
CA ILE A 84 -1.18 -7.22 0.58
C ILE A 84 -1.30 -5.72 0.33
N ILE A 85 -0.22 -4.96 0.55
CA ILE A 85 -0.15 -3.53 0.26
C ILE A 85 0.77 -3.32 -0.94
N ALA A 86 0.23 -2.81 -2.04
CA ALA A 86 0.95 -2.45 -3.26
C ALA A 86 1.50 -1.03 -3.12
N ILE A 87 2.80 -0.88 -2.85
CA ILE A 87 3.45 0.40 -2.56
C ILE A 87 4.33 0.82 -3.73
N GLY A 88 4.01 1.99 -4.30
CA GLY A 88 4.77 2.56 -5.40
C GLY A 88 4.58 4.06 -5.51
N THR A 89 5.35 4.67 -6.40
CA THR A 89 5.11 6.05 -6.86
C THR A 89 5.49 6.19 -8.31
N VAL A 90 4.64 6.85 -9.07
CA VAL A 90 4.84 7.20 -10.46
C VAL A 90 4.79 8.72 -10.56
N ILE A 91 5.85 9.32 -11.08
CA ILE A 91 5.95 10.77 -11.24
C ILE A 91 5.86 11.09 -12.72
N GLN A 92 5.04 12.06 -13.08
CA GLN A 92 4.81 12.44 -14.46
C GLN A 92 6.10 12.96 -15.11
N GLY A 93 6.49 12.32 -16.22
CA GLY A 93 7.56 12.76 -17.10
C GLY A 93 7.01 13.50 -18.33
N GLU A 94 7.86 13.63 -19.35
CA GLU A 94 7.54 14.38 -20.59
C GLU A 94 6.65 13.60 -21.56
N THR A 95 6.50 12.29 -21.39
CA THR A 95 5.80 11.41 -22.32
C THR A 95 4.55 10.80 -21.70
N LYS A 96 3.69 10.24 -22.54
CA LYS A 96 2.51 9.47 -22.09
C LYS A 96 2.83 8.16 -21.38
N HIS A 97 4.10 7.81 -21.21
CA HIS A 97 4.52 6.61 -20.48
C HIS A 97 3.95 6.58 -19.05
N PHE A 98 3.84 7.74 -18.41
CA PHE A 98 3.20 7.92 -17.11
C PHE A 98 1.79 7.33 -17.08
N ASP A 99 0.94 7.67 -18.08
CA ASP A 99 -0.44 7.20 -18.14
C ASP A 99 -0.52 5.67 -18.23
N PHE A 100 0.34 5.07 -19.07
CA PHE A 100 0.37 3.62 -19.26
C PHE A 100 0.86 2.89 -18.01
N VAL A 101 1.87 3.41 -17.31
CA VAL A 101 2.33 2.83 -16.04
C VAL A 101 1.24 2.91 -14.98
N CYS A 102 0.61 4.07 -14.82
CA CYS A 102 -0.49 4.27 -13.88
C CYS A 102 -1.67 3.32 -14.17
N GLN A 103 -2.06 3.20 -15.44
CA GLN A 103 -3.13 2.29 -15.86
C GLN A 103 -2.76 0.83 -15.62
N SER A 104 -1.53 0.41 -15.96
CA SER A 104 -1.06 -0.96 -15.77
C SER A 104 -1.18 -1.40 -14.32
N VAL A 105 -0.63 -0.63 -13.38
CA VAL A 105 -0.67 -1.00 -11.96
C VAL A 105 -2.08 -0.91 -11.38
N THR A 106 -2.88 0.08 -11.80
CA THR A 106 -4.27 0.24 -11.35
C THR A 106 -5.13 -0.94 -11.78
N HIS A 107 -5.08 -1.31 -13.07
CA HIS A 107 -5.81 -2.47 -13.58
C HIS A 107 -5.31 -3.76 -12.92
N GLY A 108 -3.98 -3.92 -12.78
CA GLY A 108 -3.41 -5.09 -12.14
C GLY A 108 -3.91 -5.30 -10.71
N VAL A 109 -3.93 -4.26 -9.87
CA VAL A 109 -4.46 -4.35 -8.50
C VAL A 109 -5.96 -4.62 -8.50
N THR A 110 -6.72 -4.00 -9.40
CA THR A 110 -8.17 -4.26 -9.54
C THR A 110 -8.43 -5.72 -9.88
N GLU A 111 -7.75 -6.26 -10.88
CA GLU A 111 -7.88 -7.66 -11.28
C GLU A 111 -7.53 -8.64 -10.15
N LEU A 112 -6.48 -8.35 -9.37
CA LEU A 112 -6.13 -9.18 -8.22
C LEU A 112 -7.26 -9.24 -7.18
N ASN A 113 -7.89 -8.11 -6.88
CA ASN A 113 -9.02 -8.06 -5.94
C ASN A 113 -10.31 -8.76 -6.47
N LEU A 114 -10.43 -8.93 -7.79
CA LEU A 114 -11.54 -9.68 -8.39
C LEU A 114 -11.26 -11.19 -8.47
N GLN A 115 -9.98 -11.59 -8.60
CA GLN A 115 -9.57 -12.97 -8.81
C GLN A 115 -9.19 -13.71 -7.53
N PHE A 116 -8.73 -12.99 -6.50
CA PHE A 116 -8.24 -13.59 -5.26
C PHE A 116 -9.02 -13.08 -4.05
N ASP A 117 -9.15 -13.95 -3.06
CA ASP A 117 -9.78 -13.62 -1.78
C ASP A 117 -8.91 -12.71 -0.90
N THR A 118 -7.56 -12.75 -1.06
CA THR A 118 -6.64 -11.88 -0.33
C THR A 118 -6.73 -10.44 -0.84
N PRO A 119 -7.17 -9.47 0.00
CA PRO A 119 -7.29 -8.08 -0.43
C PRO A 119 -5.92 -7.46 -0.76
N VAL A 120 -5.84 -6.78 -1.89
CA VAL A 120 -4.67 -6.02 -2.35
C VAL A 120 -4.96 -4.53 -2.27
N ILE A 121 -4.27 -3.84 -1.39
CA ILE A 121 -4.48 -2.41 -1.09
C ILE A 121 -3.62 -1.55 -2.02
N PHE A 122 -4.22 -0.62 -2.73
CA PHE A 122 -3.53 0.30 -3.63
C PHE A 122 -2.90 1.47 -2.86
N CYS A 123 -1.58 1.46 -2.76
CA CYS A 123 -0.76 2.52 -2.18
C CYS A 123 0.26 3.02 -3.21
N VAL A 124 -0.20 3.37 -4.41
CA VAL A 124 0.64 3.91 -5.46
C VAL A 124 0.32 5.38 -5.67
N LEU A 125 1.31 6.25 -5.42
CA LEU A 125 1.19 7.66 -5.71
C LEU A 125 1.35 7.90 -7.22
N THR A 126 0.53 8.80 -7.78
CA THR A 126 0.51 9.15 -9.20
C THR A 126 0.52 10.67 -9.29
N ASP A 127 1.68 11.24 -9.02
CA ASP A 127 1.84 12.69 -8.84
C ASP A 127 2.52 13.34 -10.04
N ASN A 128 2.23 14.63 -10.26
CA ASN A 128 2.86 15.40 -11.34
C ASN A 128 4.32 15.78 -10.99
N THR A 129 4.63 15.94 -9.71
CA THR A 129 5.98 16.31 -9.24
C THR A 129 6.40 15.50 -8.02
N ILE A 130 7.72 15.42 -7.79
CA ILE A 130 8.29 14.73 -6.62
C ILE A 130 7.87 15.40 -5.30
N GLU A 131 7.66 16.71 -5.30
CA GLU A 131 7.22 17.47 -4.12
C GLU A 131 5.81 17.06 -3.69
N GLN A 132 4.93 16.76 -4.65
CA GLN A 132 3.60 16.24 -4.35
C GLN A 132 3.66 14.86 -3.70
N SER A 133 4.57 14.00 -4.16
CA SER A 133 4.82 12.70 -3.53
C SER A 133 5.39 12.85 -2.11
N ARG A 134 6.38 13.72 -1.91
CA ARG A 134 6.94 14.02 -0.58
C ARG A 134 5.88 14.51 0.38
N ALA A 135 4.98 15.39 -0.08
CA ALA A 135 3.89 15.92 0.72
C ALA A 135 2.94 14.82 1.26
N ARG A 136 2.84 13.66 0.54
CA ARG A 136 1.97 12.51 0.85
C ARG A 136 2.69 11.31 1.44
N ALA A 137 4.01 11.38 1.52
CA ALA A 137 4.85 10.33 2.09
C ALA A 137 5.43 10.74 3.47
N GLY A 138 4.65 11.43 4.29
CA GLY A 138 5.03 11.92 5.60
C GLY A 138 5.25 13.44 5.67
N GLY A 139 4.94 14.18 4.59
CA GLY A 139 4.96 15.64 4.56
C GLY A 139 3.66 16.27 5.04
N ILE A 140 3.33 17.45 4.51
CA ILE A 140 2.22 18.30 4.96
C ILE A 140 0.83 17.65 4.88
N HIS A 141 0.66 16.61 4.05
CA HIS A 141 -0.59 15.86 3.93
C HIS A 141 -0.61 14.57 4.75
N GLY A 142 0.44 14.28 5.52
CA GLY A 142 0.60 13.01 6.21
C GLY A 142 1.19 11.92 5.32
N ASN A 143 0.94 10.65 5.68
CA ASN A 143 1.56 9.51 5.01
C ASN A 143 0.50 8.56 4.41
N LYS A 144 0.47 8.45 3.08
CA LYS A 144 -0.44 7.54 2.35
C LYS A 144 -0.20 6.07 2.69
N GLY A 145 1.00 5.71 3.12
CA GLY A 145 1.30 4.37 3.64
C GLY A 145 0.56 4.05 4.93
N THR A 146 0.45 5.03 5.85
CA THR A 146 -0.37 4.88 7.07
C THR A 146 -1.83 4.62 6.73
N GLU A 147 -2.42 5.40 5.81
CA GLU A 147 -3.78 5.17 5.32
C GLU A 147 -3.94 3.77 4.70
N ALA A 148 -2.95 3.33 3.92
CA ALA A 148 -2.96 2.00 3.31
C ALA A 148 -2.85 0.87 4.35
N GLY A 149 -2.07 1.05 5.41
CA GLY A 149 -2.00 0.13 6.54
C GLY A 149 -3.35 -0.02 7.25
N VAL A 150 -4.03 1.11 7.49
CA VAL A 150 -5.40 1.11 8.03
C VAL A 150 -6.38 0.38 7.11
N ALA A 151 -6.31 0.63 5.80
CA ALA A 151 -7.15 -0.06 4.83
C ALA A 151 -6.88 -1.57 4.84
N ALA A 152 -5.60 -1.99 4.92
CA ALA A 152 -5.23 -3.40 5.01
C ALA A 152 -5.84 -4.08 6.24
N LEU A 153 -5.78 -3.46 7.42
CA LEU A 153 -6.40 -3.99 8.65
C LEU A 153 -7.90 -4.15 8.51
N LYS A 154 -8.58 -3.13 7.98
CA LYS A 154 -10.03 -3.17 7.80
C LYS A 154 -10.46 -4.24 6.79
N MET A 155 -9.74 -4.36 5.67
CA MET A 155 -10.06 -5.34 4.63
C MET A 155 -9.72 -6.77 5.06
N ALA A 156 -8.61 -6.99 5.78
CA ALA A 156 -8.30 -8.30 6.38
C ALA A 156 -9.36 -8.70 7.42
N GLY A 157 -9.83 -7.75 8.23
CA GLY A 157 -10.93 -7.97 9.15
C GLY A 157 -12.25 -8.31 8.45
N LEU A 158 -12.60 -7.57 7.40
CA LEU A 158 -13.79 -7.82 6.59
C LEU A 158 -13.76 -9.21 5.94
N ARG A 159 -12.62 -9.60 5.36
CA ARG A 159 -12.40 -10.93 4.79
C ARG A 159 -12.73 -12.04 5.80
N LYS A 160 -12.30 -11.91 7.06
CA LYS A 160 -12.58 -12.89 8.12
C LYS A 160 -14.07 -12.97 8.51
N ILE A 161 -14.83 -11.91 8.28
CA ILE A 161 -16.26 -11.85 8.59
C ILE A 161 -17.09 -12.47 7.45
N LEU A 162 -16.66 -12.25 6.21
CA LEU A 162 -17.42 -12.66 5.02
C LEU A 162 -17.05 -14.06 4.48
N GLY A 163 -15.85 -14.53 4.76
CA GLY A 163 -15.33 -15.86 4.38
C GLY A 163 -15.41 -16.82 5.54
#